data_7a8b41694e8663530f2714b25569b682
#
_entry.id   7a8b41694e8663530f2714b25569b682
#
_cell.length_a   1.000
_cell.length_b   1.000
_cell.length_c   1.000
_cell.angle_alpha   90.00
_cell.angle_beta   90.00
_cell.angle_gamma   90.00
#
_symmetry.space_group_name_H-M   'P 1'
#
loop_
_entity.id
_entity.type
_entity.pdbx_description
1 polymer ?
#
loop_
_entity_poly.entity_id
_entity_poly.type
_entity_poly.pdbx_seq_one_letter_code
_entity_poly.pdbx_strand_id
1 'polypeptide(L)'
;MGQRRELFFRLLVLLGLCLGAPIPTLADTLIVNALVLDGTGSPGQRGSIRIIGDQISDVGNLTARATDTLVDAQGLVLSPGFIDTHSHADEHLLTQRNAAPKITQGITTVIVGQDGSSPYPLKNFFQALEQTPAKINVAAYVGHNTLRDAVMGKGNREEATPSQMQSMASLLGSELNSGAIGLSTGLEYEPGIYSSRAEVLLLAQQTAQRGGRYISHLRSEDRWFEDSIEEIIEIGRVTGMPVQISHIKLAMKRLWGSAPVLLKQLDAARDEGIDITADIYPYTFWQSHMMVLLPERDPLDMSAIDLVMRELAPPEGIIFTHFPAEPSYVGKTLVEIAGLRNESPGEAFSQLAQQSIAYEEKTGQSGDMMIGTSMDEGDLRDLMAWPHTNICTDGGLQDRHPRGAGSFPRVLGYYARDAALFSLESAVHKMSALPAQHLGMKDRGMIKPGYKADLVLFDPATVIDRATTSEPFLAAVGISDVWVNGTRVMENGHQTEAYPGRVVRRTSTP
;
A
#
# COMPACT_ATOMS: atom_id res chain seq x y z
N MET A 1 60.01 37.96 -55.42
CA MET A 1 60.40 39.12 -54.61
C MET A 1 59.06 39.55 -54.01
N GLY A 2 58.72 39.43 -52.83
CA GLY A 2 59.38 39.56 -51.55
C GLY A 2 58.32 39.95 -50.56
N GLN A 3 58.56 39.52 -49.43
CA GLN A 3 58.16 39.97 -48.11
C GLN A 3 56.84 39.34 -47.54
N ARG A 4 57.05 38.29 -46.81
CA ARG A 4 56.30 37.89 -45.63
C ARG A 4 56.51 38.96 -44.54
N ARG A 5 55.43 39.43 -43.90
CA ARG A 5 55.55 40.09 -42.58
C ARG A 5 54.58 39.43 -41.66
N GLU A 6 55.12 38.95 -40.57
CA GLU A 6 54.51 38.28 -39.42
C GLU A 6 53.50 39.16 -38.73
N LEU A 7 52.34 38.59 -38.46
CA LEU A 7 51.36 39.10 -37.52
C LEU A 7 51.50 38.31 -36.22
N PHE A 8 52.23 38.86 -35.26
CA PHE A 8 52.40 38.29 -33.94
C PHE A 8 51.10 38.48 -33.14
N PHE A 9 50.61 37.37 -32.67
CA PHE A 9 49.54 37.16 -31.72
C PHE A 9 49.65 38.05 -30.48
N ARG A 10 48.56 38.72 -30.14
CA ARG A 10 48.19 39.06 -28.77
C ARG A 10 46.94 38.26 -28.38
N LEU A 11 47.17 37.09 -27.80
CA LEU A 11 46.17 36.31 -27.12
C LEU A 11 45.95 36.96 -25.74
N LEU A 12 44.90 37.74 -25.60
CA LEU A 12 44.40 38.18 -24.30
C LEU A 12 43.71 36.98 -23.66
N VAL A 13 44.36 36.35 -22.69
CA VAL A 13 43.72 35.38 -21.79
C VAL A 13 42.80 36.16 -20.86
N LEU A 14 41.53 36.22 -21.24
CA LEU A 14 40.43 36.56 -20.33
C LEU A 14 40.22 35.34 -19.42
N LEU A 15 40.89 35.32 -18.25
CA LEU A 15 40.49 34.49 -17.14
C LEU A 15 39.09 34.98 -16.68
N GLY A 16 38.03 34.41 -17.24
CA GLY A 16 36.68 34.56 -16.72
C GLY A 16 36.64 33.90 -15.34
N LEU A 17 36.68 34.69 -14.27
CA LEU A 17 36.18 34.25 -12.97
C LEU A 17 34.67 33.94 -13.16
N CYS A 18 34.38 32.70 -13.44
CA CYS A 18 33.06 32.17 -13.16
C CYS A 18 32.90 32.19 -11.63
N LEU A 19 32.46 33.34 -11.12
CA LEU A 19 31.77 33.37 -9.82
C LEU A 19 30.56 32.44 -9.97
N GLY A 20 30.74 31.19 -9.61
CA GLY A 20 29.62 30.26 -9.48
C GLY A 20 28.61 30.93 -8.57
N ALA A 21 27.41 31.27 -9.11
CA ALA A 21 26.32 31.69 -8.27
C ALA A 21 26.16 30.59 -7.21
N PRO A 22 26.08 30.93 -5.91
CA PRO A 22 25.84 29.93 -4.89
C PRO A 22 24.54 29.19 -5.28
N ILE A 23 24.66 27.89 -5.50
CA ILE A 23 23.48 27.03 -5.57
C ILE A 23 22.71 27.32 -4.29
N PRO A 24 21.45 27.76 -4.33
CA PRO A 24 20.70 28.04 -3.13
C PRO A 24 20.67 26.74 -2.32
N THR A 25 21.47 26.67 -1.26
CA THR A 25 21.33 25.62 -0.26
C THR A 25 19.96 25.83 0.33
N LEU A 26 19.07 24.86 0.15
CA LEU A 26 17.83 24.83 0.90
C LEU A 26 18.20 25.07 2.37
N ALA A 27 17.56 26.06 3.00
CA ALA A 27 17.78 26.34 4.42
C ALA A 27 17.49 25.05 5.21
N ASP A 28 18.33 24.76 6.19
CA ASP A 28 18.10 23.64 7.11
C ASP A 28 16.76 23.87 7.82
N THR A 29 16.00 22.82 8.06
CA THR A 29 14.75 22.92 8.82
C THR A 29 15.02 22.43 10.24
N LEU A 30 14.66 23.23 11.25
CA LEU A 30 14.68 22.83 12.65
C LEU A 30 13.26 22.80 13.19
N ILE A 31 12.76 21.59 13.48
CA ILE A 31 11.46 21.37 14.15
C ILE A 31 11.74 21.37 15.65
N VAL A 32 11.07 22.25 16.40
CA VAL A 32 11.25 22.41 17.84
C VAL A 32 9.95 22.12 18.61
N ASN A 33 10.05 21.93 19.93
CA ASN A 33 8.92 21.72 20.83
C ASN A 33 8.03 20.53 20.48
N ALA A 34 8.58 19.46 19.88
CA ALA A 34 7.86 18.25 19.53
C ALA A 34 7.85 17.22 20.69
N LEU A 35 6.79 16.43 20.77
CA LEU A 35 6.84 15.10 21.40
C LEU A 35 7.26 14.11 20.33
N VAL A 36 8.50 13.67 20.36
CA VAL A 36 9.08 12.80 19.34
C VAL A 36 8.78 11.34 19.65
N LEU A 37 8.04 10.66 18.78
CA LEU A 37 7.91 9.21 18.72
C LEU A 37 8.86 8.72 17.62
N ASP A 38 9.92 8.01 17.99
CA ASP A 38 11.01 7.68 17.04
C ASP A 38 10.68 6.51 16.09
N GLY A 39 9.52 5.88 16.25
CA GLY A 39 9.09 4.72 15.45
C GLY A 39 9.47 3.37 16.05
N THR A 40 10.27 3.32 17.12
CA THR A 40 10.68 2.03 17.74
C THR A 40 9.61 1.40 18.63
N GLY A 41 8.54 2.12 18.95
CA GLY A 41 7.57 1.73 19.98
C GLY A 41 7.97 2.13 21.41
N SER A 42 9.12 2.78 21.56
CA SER A 42 9.58 3.32 22.84
C SER A 42 8.79 4.58 23.24
N PRO A 43 8.70 4.90 24.56
CA PRO A 43 8.02 6.10 25.02
C PRO A 43 8.55 7.39 24.39
N GLY A 44 7.63 8.29 24.04
CA GLY A 44 7.94 9.56 23.38
C GLY A 44 8.83 10.46 24.25
N GLN A 45 9.70 11.24 23.60
CA GLN A 45 10.59 12.19 24.25
C GLN A 45 10.39 13.59 23.68
N ARG A 46 10.36 14.61 24.55
CA ARG A 46 10.36 16.00 24.07
C ARG A 46 11.71 16.37 23.49
N GLY A 47 11.68 17.00 22.32
CA GLY A 47 12.90 17.30 21.61
C GLY A 47 12.73 18.12 20.35
N SER A 48 13.81 18.23 19.63
CA SER A 48 13.90 18.91 18.33
C SER A 48 14.56 18.00 17.31
N ILE A 49 14.27 18.23 16.05
CA ILE A 49 14.83 17.49 14.92
C ILE A 49 15.36 18.50 13.89
N ARG A 50 16.61 18.33 13.44
CA ARG A 50 17.16 19.09 12.32
C ARG A 50 17.16 18.25 11.06
N ILE A 51 16.67 18.84 9.99
CA ILE A 51 16.69 18.28 8.63
C ILE A 51 17.71 19.06 7.81
N ILE A 52 18.62 18.33 7.18
CA ILE A 52 19.58 18.88 6.21
C ILE A 52 19.39 18.14 4.88
N GLY A 53 18.97 18.85 3.86
CA GLY A 53 18.62 18.25 2.58
C GLY A 53 17.46 17.26 2.73
N ASP A 54 17.70 15.97 2.45
CA ASP A 54 16.67 14.93 2.52
C ASP A 54 16.79 14.02 3.77
N GLN A 55 17.68 14.37 4.71
CA GLN A 55 18.00 13.53 5.86
C GLN A 55 17.77 14.23 7.19
N ILE A 56 17.47 13.43 8.20
CA ILE A 56 17.56 13.84 9.61
C ILE A 56 19.05 13.91 9.98
N SER A 57 19.53 15.10 10.34
CA SER A 57 20.93 15.27 10.75
C SER A 57 21.11 15.07 12.25
N ASP A 58 20.21 15.66 13.06
CA ASP A 58 20.32 15.69 14.50
C ASP A 58 18.94 15.50 15.17
N VAL A 59 18.94 14.86 16.33
CA VAL A 59 17.77 14.64 17.19
C VAL A 59 18.15 14.95 18.63
N GLY A 60 17.31 15.67 19.37
CA GLY A 60 17.53 15.97 20.78
C GLY A 60 17.22 17.44 21.14
N ASN A 61 17.88 17.98 22.17
CA ASN A 61 17.75 19.39 22.54
C ASN A 61 18.69 20.24 21.68
N LEU A 62 18.19 20.74 20.54
CA LEU A 62 18.99 21.45 19.55
C LEU A 62 18.83 22.97 19.68
N THR A 63 19.93 23.70 19.53
CA THR A 63 19.93 25.16 19.42
C THR A 63 19.73 25.58 17.98
N ALA A 64 18.87 26.57 17.75
CA ALA A 64 18.65 27.13 16.43
C ALA A 64 19.91 27.82 15.90
N ARG A 65 20.21 27.61 14.63
CA ARG A 65 21.24 28.32 13.86
C ARG A 65 20.57 29.46 13.08
N ALA A 66 21.34 30.48 12.75
CA ALA A 66 20.82 31.61 11.96
C ALA A 66 20.29 31.22 10.57
N THR A 67 20.76 30.08 10.05
CA THR A 67 20.34 29.54 8.74
C THR A 67 19.14 28.60 8.81
N ASP A 68 18.68 28.22 10.02
CA ASP A 68 17.55 27.29 10.19
C ASP A 68 16.22 27.96 9.86
N THR A 69 15.39 27.30 9.09
CA THR A 69 13.95 27.56 9.03
C THR A 69 13.30 26.88 10.24
N LEU A 70 12.74 27.69 11.14
CA LEU A 70 12.13 27.17 12.35
C LEU A 70 10.68 26.73 12.12
N VAL A 71 10.35 25.53 12.60
CA VAL A 71 8.98 25.02 12.69
C VAL A 71 8.70 24.69 14.15
N ASP A 72 7.77 25.42 14.77
CA ASP A 72 7.33 25.13 16.13
C ASP A 72 6.23 24.07 16.11
N ALA A 73 6.52 22.89 16.64
CA ALA A 73 5.57 21.79 16.76
C ALA A 73 4.52 22.00 17.85
N GLN A 74 4.63 23.04 18.68
CA GLN A 74 3.65 23.42 19.71
C GLN A 74 3.27 22.28 20.67
N GLY A 75 4.14 21.32 20.88
CA GLY A 75 3.92 20.16 21.74
C GLY A 75 3.19 18.99 21.05
N LEU A 76 2.85 19.12 19.78
CA LEU A 76 2.27 18.03 18.97
C LEU A 76 3.24 16.84 18.84
N VAL A 77 2.72 15.71 18.42
CA VAL A 77 3.51 14.49 18.15
C VAL A 77 4.17 14.59 16.79
N LEU A 78 5.49 14.42 16.78
CA LEU A 78 6.29 14.23 15.58
C LEU A 78 6.74 12.78 15.49
N SER A 79 6.36 12.10 14.41
CA SER A 79 6.68 10.70 14.14
C SER A 79 7.37 10.53 12.79
N PRO A 80 7.96 9.35 12.50
CA PRO A 80 8.32 9.01 11.12
C PRO A 80 7.08 9.07 10.23
N GLY A 81 7.29 9.39 8.96
CA GLY A 81 6.26 9.28 7.92
C GLY A 81 5.77 7.84 7.79
N PHE A 82 4.47 7.66 7.62
CA PHE A 82 3.86 6.33 7.56
C PHE A 82 4.14 5.65 6.23
N ILE A 83 4.23 4.31 6.28
CA ILE A 83 4.49 3.43 5.14
C ILE A 83 3.27 2.54 4.94
N ASP A 84 2.58 2.74 3.83
CA ASP A 84 1.42 1.94 3.39
C ASP A 84 1.92 0.73 2.60
N THR A 85 1.97 -0.43 3.23
CA THR A 85 2.56 -1.65 2.67
C THR A 85 1.70 -2.31 1.61
N HIS A 86 0.42 -1.94 1.53
CA HIS A 86 -0.54 -2.47 0.57
C HIS A 86 -1.40 -1.34 0.02
N SER A 87 -1.08 -0.88 -1.17
CA SER A 87 -1.73 0.25 -1.81
C SER A 87 -1.99 -0.01 -3.30
N HIS A 88 -3.15 0.43 -3.78
CA HIS A 88 -3.55 0.45 -5.19
C HIS A 88 -3.41 1.85 -5.82
N ALA A 89 -2.52 2.68 -5.27
CA ALA A 89 -2.29 4.03 -5.78
C ALA A 89 -1.71 4.07 -7.20
N ASP A 90 -1.04 2.99 -7.65
CA ASP A 90 -0.45 2.88 -8.99
C ASP A 90 -1.45 3.08 -10.12
N GLU A 91 -2.71 2.71 -9.94
CA GLU A 91 -3.78 2.91 -10.94
C GLU A 91 -3.93 4.38 -11.37
N HIS A 92 -3.74 5.31 -10.45
CA HIS A 92 -4.00 6.74 -10.69
C HIS A 92 -2.83 7.66 -10.40
N LEU A 93 -1.73 7.19 -9.81
CA LEU A 93 -0.66 8.05 -9.29
C LEU A 93 0.04 8.91 -10.36
N LEU A 94 0.16 8.40 -11.59
CA LEU A 94 0.76 9.17 -12.70
C LEU A 94 -0.08 10.39 -13.10
N THR A 95 -1.39 10.36 -12.85
CA THR A 95 -2.33 11.44 -13.15
C THR A 95 -2.70 12.25 -11.91
N GLN A 96 -2.72 11.64 -10.74
CA GLN A 96 -3.04 12.25 -9.44
C GLN A 96 -1.81 12.28 -8.53
N ARG A 97 -0.74 12.91 -9.01
CA ARG A 97 0.57 12.95 -8.35
C ARG A 97 0.58 13.62 -6.97
N ASN A 98 -0.45 14.40 -6.65
CA ASN A 98 -0.62 15.00 -5.32
C ASN A 98 -0.94 13.97 -4.24
N ALA A 99 -1.44 12.77 -4.62
CA ALA A 99 -1.75 11.66 -3.73
C ALA A 99 -2.50 12.11 -2.46
N ALA A 100 -3.49 13.00 -2.62
CA ALA A 100 -4.18 13.65 -1.50
C ALA A 100 -4.72 12.67 -0.45
N PRO A 101 -5.39 11.55 -0.81
CA PRO A 101 -5.89 10.60 0.17
C PRO A 101 -4.78 9.94 1.02
N LYS A 102 -3.55 9.88 0.51
CA LYS A 102 -2.41 9.31 1.24
C LYS A 102 -1.73 10.35 2.13
N ILE A 103 -1.42 11.53 1.59
CA ILE A 103 -0.74 12.62 2.32
C ILE A 103 -1.57 13.07 3.53
N THR A 104 -2.89 13.20 3.39
CA THR A 104 -3.78 13.62 4.50
C THR A 104 -3.88 12.61 5.64
N GLN A 105 -3.40 11.37 5.43
CA GLN A 105 -3.25 10.35 6.48
C GLN A 105 -1.84 10.31 7.08
N GLY A 106 -0.90 11.14 6.62
CA GLY A 106 0.49 11.10 7.04
C GLY A 106 1.33 10.04 6.32
N ILE A 107 0.80 9.42 5.25
CA ILE A 107 1.52 8.41 4.46
C ILE A 107 2.53 9.12 3.57
N THR A 108 3.80 8.73 3.68
CA THR A 108 4.92 9.29 2.92
C THR A 108 5.49 8.31 1.90
N THR A 109 5.16 7.01 2.06
CA THR A 109 5.62 5.94 1.17
C THR A 109 4.48 4.95 0.95
N VAL A 110 4.25 4.57 -0.31
CA VAL A 110 3.28 3.53 -0.70
C VAL A 110 3.99 2.40 -1.40
N ILE A 111 3.50 1.18 -1.15
CA ILE A 111 3.96 -0.03 -1.83
C ILE A 111 2.82 -0.50 -2.72
N VAL A 112 3.06 -0.44 -4.02
CA VAL A 112 2.08 -0.75 -5.06
C VAL A 112 2.39 -2.07 -5.76
N GLY A 113 1.59 -2.43 -6.75
CA GLY A 113 1.73 -3.71 -7.46
C GLY A 113 1.23 -4.86 -6.59
N GLN A 114 0.10 -4.67 -5.93
CA GLN A 114 -0.50 -5.61 -4.99
C GLN A 114 -1.47 -6.58 -5.67
N ASP A 115 -1.84 -7.64 -4.95
CA ASP A 115 -2.87 -8.62 -5.31
C ASP A 115 -2.68 -9.22 -6.73
N GLY A 116 -1.42 -9.41 -7.09
CA GLY A 116 -1.04 -9.98 -8.37
C GLY A 116 -1.07 -9.02 -9.55
N SER A 117 -1.49 -7.78 -9.38
CA SER A 117 -1.57 -6.76 -10.44
C SER A 117 -0.51 -5.68 -10.25
N SER A 118 0.23 -5.35 -11.30
CA SER A 118 1.25 -4.30 -11.24
C SER A 118 1.34 -3.53 -12.55
N PRO A 119 1.83 -2.28 -12.54
CA PRO A 119 2.22 -1.60 -13.77
C PRO A 119 3.24 -2.44 -14.56
N TYR A 120 3.08 -2.49 -15.87
CA TYR A 120 3.97 -3.27 -16.73
C TYR A 120 4.34 -2.53 -18.02
N PRO A 121 5.62 -2.48 -18.40
CA PRO A 121 6.81 -2.85 -17.61
C PRO A 121 7.05 -1.87 -16.44
N LEU A 122 7.45 -2.39 -15.26
CA LEU A 122 7.75 -1.55 -14.07
C LEU A 122 8.82 -0.49 -14.34
N LYS A 123 9.80 -0.82 -15.18
CA LYS A 123 10.81 0.15 -15.61
C LYS A 123 10.19 1.45 -16.15
N ASN A 124 9.15 1.33 -16.97
CA ASN A 124 8.49 2.50 -17.57
C ASN A 124 7.74 3.31 -16.52
N PHE A 125 7.04 2.63 -15.61
CA PHE A 125 6.35 3.27 -14.49
C PHE A 125 7.33 4.03 -13.58
N PHE A 126 8.44 3.42 -13.21
CA PHE A 126 9.47 4.07 -12.41
C PHE A 126 10.10 5.28 -13.14
N GLN A 127 10.40 5.13 -14.42
CA GLN A 127 10.93 6.26 -15.21
C GLN A 127 9.93 7.43 -15.30
N ALA A 128 8.64 7.15 -15.45
CA ALA A 128 7.61 8.20 -15.46
C ALA A 128 7.58 8.97 -14.13
N LEU A 129 7.65 8.26 -12.99
CA LEU A 129 7.71 8.87 -11.66
C LEU A 129 9.03 9.62 -11.41
N GLU A 130 10.15 9.18 -11.97
CA GLU A 130 11.42 9.90 -11.85
C GLU A 130 11.47 11.17 -12.69
N GLN A 131 10.84 11.15 -13.86
CA GLN A 131 10.71 12.34 -14.73
C GLN A 131 9.68 13.34 -14.20
N THR A 132 8.62 12.83 -13.59
CA THR A 132 7.50 13.63 -13.10
C THR A 132 7.07 13.11 -11.72
N PRO A 133 7.80 13.52 -10.65
CA PRO A 133 7.61 12.96 -9.31
C PRO A 133 6.21 13.17 -8.75
N ALA A 134 5.78 12.24 -7.89
CA ALA A 134 4.63 12.39 -7.03
C ALA A 134 5.02 13.10 -5.71
N LYS A 135 4.04 13.42 -4.85
CA LYS A 135 4.33 13.95 -3.50
C LYS A 135 4.87 12.89 -2.55
N ILE A 136 4.59 11.60 -2.81
CA ILE A 136 4.94 10.45 -1.96
C ILE A 136 6.01 9.58 -2.62
N ASN A 137 6.73 8.83 -1.81
CA ASN A 137 7.64 7.78 -2.27
C ASN A 137 6.86 6.55 -2.72
N VAL A 138 7.42 5.82 -3.70
CA VAL A 138 6.77 4.64 -4.29
C VAL A 138 7.78 3.50 -4.40
N ALA A 139 7.39 2.34 -3.91
CA ALA A 139 8.04 1.08 -4.25
C ALA A 139 6.99 0.12 -4.83
N ALA A 140 7.40 -0.93 -5.53
CA ALA A 140 6.46 -1.82 -6.19
C ALA A 140 6.87 -3.28 -6.10
N TYR A 141 5.87 -4.16 -6.04
CA TYR A 141 6.00 -5.58 -6.34
C TYR A 141 5.77 -5.85 -7.82
N VAL A 142 6.18 -7.01 -8.30
CA VAL A 142 5.80 -7.56 -9.59
C VAL A 142 4.54 -8.39 -9.40
N GLY A 143 3.50 -8.09 -10.16
CA GLY A 143 2.23 -8.81 -10.06
C GLY A 143 2.25 -10.13 -10.85
N HIS A 144 1.87 -11.23 -10.20
CA HIS A 144 1.74 -12.55 -10.82
C HIS A 144 0.70 -12.58 -11.94
N ASN A 145 -0.48 -11.97 -11.72
CA ASN A 145 -1.54 -11.88 -12.72
C ASN A 145 -1.05 -11.13 -13.97
N THR A 146 -0.29 -10.03 -13.75
CA THR A 146 0.36 -9.28 -14.82
C THR A 146 1.34 -10.14 -15.63
N LEU A 147 2.11 -11.02 -14.96
CA LEU A 147 3.00 -11.95 -15.66
C LEU A 147 2.23 -12.98 -16.49
N ARG A 148 1.12 -13.51 -15.95
CA ARG A 148 0.24 -14.45 -16.68
C ARG A 148 -0.35 -13.78 -17.91
N ASP A 149 -0.86 -12.56 -17.79
CA ASP A 149 -1.40 -11.79 -18.92
C ASP A 149 -0.35 -11.55 -20.01
N ALA A 150 0.84 -11.15 -19.61
CA ALA A 150 1.93 -10.84 -20.54
C ALA A 150 2.43 -12.08 -21.30
N VAL A 151 2.42 -13.27 -20.67
CA VAL A 151 2.96 -14.51 -21.25
C VAL A 151 1.88 -15.34 -21.95
N MET A 152 0.68 -15.43 -21.38
CA MET A 152 -0.37 -16.34 -21.83
C MET A 152 -1.45 -15.63 -22.66
N GLY A 153 -1.59 -14.31 -22.53
CA GLY A 153 -2.61 -13.54 -23.24
C GLY A 153 -4.01 -14.10 -23.03
N LYS A 154 -4.72 -14.43 -24.12
CA LYS A 154 -6.10 -14.97 -24.03
C LYS A 154 -6.23 -16.34 -23.35
N GLY A 155 -5.12 -17.06 -23.17
CA GLY A 155 -5.09 -18.35 -22.46
C GLY A 155 -4.78 -18.22 -20.97
N ASN A 156 -4.78 -17.02 -20.41
CA ASN A 156 -4.42 -16.74 -19.01
C ASN A 156 -5.35 -17.40 -17.96
N ARG A 157 -6.55 -17.86 -18.37
CA ARG A 157 -7.50 -18.63 -17.54
C ARG A 157 -7.26 -20.14 -17.54
N GLU A 158 -6.24 -20.63 -18.25
CA GLU A 158 -5.87 -22.04 -18.28
C GLU A 158 -4.66 -22.28 -17.35
N GLU A 159 -4.42 -23.53 -16.98
CA GLU A 159 -3.21 -23.92 -16.29
C GLU A 159 -1.98 -23.68 -17.19
N ALA A 160 -0.95 -23.02 -16.65
CA ALA A 160 0.25 -22.70 -17.43
C ALA A 160 1.08 -23.96 -17.72
N THR A 161 1.49 -24.11 -18.97
CA THR A 161 2.47 -25.14 -19.38
C THR A 161 3.83 -24.86 -18.76
N PRO A 162 4.71 -25.90 -18.62
CA PRO A 162 6.08 -25.69 -18.13
C PRO A 162 6.87 -24.61 -18.88
N SER A 163 6.66 -24.48 -20.21
CA SER A 163 7.29 -23.44 -21.01
C SER A 163 6.78 -22.03 -20.67
N GLN A 164 5.49 -21.87 -20.44
CA GLN A 164 4.89 -20.60 -20.01
C GLN A 164 5.36 -20.22 -18.60
N MET A 165 5.41 -21.19 -17.68
CA MET A 165 5.96 -20.96 -16.33
C MET A 165 7.41 -20.47 -16.38
N GLN A 166 8.25 -21.06 -17.25
CA GLN A 166 9.64 -20.63 -17.44
C GLN A 166 9.72 -19.21 -18.08
N SER A 167 8.80 -18.89 -18.98
CA SER A 167 8.71 -17.56 -19.58
C SER A 167 8.31 -16.51 -18.54
N MET A 168 7.32 -16.81 -17.68
CA MET A 168 6.94 -15.94 -16.54
C MET A 168 8.12 -15.76 -15.58
N ALA A 169 8.86 -16.81 -15.26
CA ALA A 169 10.04 -16.74 -14.38
C ALA A 169 11.15 -15.84 -14.97
N SER A 170 11.34 -15.88 -16.30
CA SER A 170 12.30 -15.03 -17.01
C SER A 170 11.86 -13.57 -17.00
N LEU A 171 10.58 -13.31 -17.23
CA LEU A 171 9.99 -11.98 -17.20
C LEU A 171 10.05 -11.38 -15.78
N LEU A 172 9.66 -12.16 -14.76
CA LEU A 172 9.80 -11.80 -13.35
C LEU A 172 11.22 -11.37 -13.01
N GLY A 173 12.22 -12.13 -13.49
CA GLY A 173 13.63 -11.78 -13.30
C GLY A 173 14.00 -10.40 -13.86
N SER A 174 13.47 -10.06 -15.04
CA SER A 174 13.66 -8.73 -15.67
C SER A 174 13.02 -7.60 -14.84
N GLU A 175 11.78 -7.81 -14.39
CA GLU A 175 11.05 -6.83 -13.58
C GLU A 175 11.70 -6.63 -12.21
N LEU A 176 12.18 -7.69 -11.54
CA LEU A 176 12.93 -7.61 -10.29
C LEU A 176 14.24 -6.82 -10.47
N ASN A 177 14.90 -6.96 -11.62
CA ASN A 177 16.12 -6.19 -11.94
C ASN A 177 15.83 -4.68 -12.15
N SER A 178 14.59 -4.29 -12.40
CA SER A 178 14.17 -2.89 -12.44
C SER A 178 14.09 -2.25 -11.04
N GLY A 179 14.24 -3.06 -9.99
CA GLY A 179 14.26 -2.61 -8.59
C GLY A 179 12.98 -2.91 -7.81
N ALA A 180 12.11 -3.77 -8.35
CA ALA A 180 10.93 -4.26 -7.60
C ALA A 180 11.32 -4.96 -6.30
N ILE A 181 10.47 -4.85 -5.27
CA ILE A 181 10.70 -5.42 -3.94
C ILE A 181 10.63 -6.95 -3.97
N GLY A 182 9.70 -7.50 -4.75
CA GLY A 182 9.45 -8.93 -4.81
C GLY A 182 8.30 -9.28 -5.73
N LEU A 183 7.63 -10.38 -5.42
CA LEU A 183 6.47 -10.92 -6.14
C LEU A 183 5.21 -10.73 -5.29
N SER A 184 4.14 -10.19 -5.87
CA SER A 184 2.79 -10.23 -5.30
C SER A 184 1.91 -11.22 -6.07
N THR A 185 1.00 -11.88 -5.36
CA THR A 185 -0.02 -12.74 -5.95
C THR A 185 -1.41 -12.35 -5.47
N GLY A 186 -2.40 -12.54 -6.35
CA GLY A 186 -3.82 -12.44 -6.01
C GLY A 186 -4.49 -13.73 -6.48
N LEU A 187 -4.43 -14.76 -5.61
CA LEU A 187 -4.76 -16.14 -6.00
C LEU A 187 -6.26 -16.43 -5.95
N GLU A 188 -7.06 -15.51 -5.46
CA GLU A 188 -8.52 -15.55 -5.52
C GLU A 188 -9.07 -14.70 -6.69
N TYR A 189 -8.22 -13.87 -7.31
CA TYR A 189 -8.56 -13.06 -8.47
C TYR A 189 -8.18 -13.74 -9.78
N GLU A 190 -8.93 -13.43 -10.86
CA GLU A 190 -8.53 -13.79 -12.21
C GLU A 190 -7.35 -12.94 -12.69
N PRO A 191 -6.37 -13.51 -13.39
CA PRO A 191 -6.22 -14.93 -13.76
C PRO A 191 -5.46 -15.78 -12.73
N GLY A 192 -5.10 -15.25 -11.56
CA GLY A 192 -4.32 -15.94 -10.54
C GLY A 192 -4.98 -17.20 -9.99
N ILE A 193 -6.33 -17.21 -9.91
CA ILE A 193 -7.11 -18.35 -9.41
C ILE A 193 -6.88 -19.63 -10.22
N TYR A 194 -6.54 -19.52 -11.49
CA TYR A 194 -6.27 -20.66 -12.39
C TYR A 194 -4.83 -21.19 -12.30
N SER A 195 -4.00 -20.56 -11.46
CA SER A 195 -2.61 -21.01 -11.29
C SER A 195 -2.49 -22.22 -10.39
N SER A 196 -1.61 -23.16 -10.78
CA SER A 196 -1.23 -24.26 -9.89
C SER A 196 -0.29 -23.77 -8.77
N ARG A 197 -0.27 -24.50 -7.64
CA ARG A 197 0.71 -24.26 -6.57
C ARG A 197 2.15 -24.40 -7.06
N ALA A 198 2.40 -25.27 -8.03
CA ALA A 198 3.71 -25.46 -8.64
C ALA A 198 4.18 -24.21 -9.41
N GLU A 199 3.28 -23.52 -10.11
CA GLU A 199 3.56 -22.26 -10.79
C GLU A 199 3.95 -21.18 -9.79
N VAL A 200 3.14 -20.97 -8.75
CA VAL A 200 3.39 -19.96 -7.71
C VAL A 200 4.72 -20.25 -7.00
N LEU A 201 4.96 -21.49 -6.62
CA LEU A 201 6.20 -21.88 -5.93
C LEU A 201 7.45 -21.68 -6.82
N LEU A 202 7.37 -21.98 -8.13
CA LEU A 202 8.46 -21.72 -9.06
C LEU A 202 8.82 -20.22 -9.10
N LEU A 203 7.81 -19.35 -9.21
CA LEU A 203 8.02 -17.90 -9.26
C LEU A 203 8.52 -17.37 -7.91
N ALA A 204 8.03 -17.91 -6.80
CA ALA A 204 8.50 -17.59 -5.46
C ALA A 204 9.99 -17.97 -5.28
N GLN A 205 10.41 -19.14 -5.73
CA GLN A 205 11.82 -19.57 -5.74
C GLN A 205 12.71 -18.64 -6.57
N GLN A 206 12.23 -18.22 -7.73
CA GLN A 206 12.95 -17.25 -8.58
C GLN A 206 13.07 -15.87 -7.91
N THR A 207 12.07 -15.47 -7.14
CA THR A 207 12.09 -14.25 -6.34
C THR A 207 13.10 -14.34 -5.20
N ALA A 208 13.07 -15.45 -4.45
CA ALA A 208 13.99 -15.70 -3.34
C ALA A 208 15.47 -15.71 -3.77
N GLN A 209 15.79 -16.36 -4.90
CA GLN A 209 17.15 -16.39 -5.46
C GLN A 209 17.71 -14.98 -5.77
N ARG A 210 16.84 -14.00 -5.94
CA ARG A 210 17.20 -12.60 -6.19
C ARG A 210 17.09 -11.69 -4.94
N GLY A 211 16.89 -12.29 -3.77
CA GLY A 211 16.73 -11.58 -2.50
C GLY A 211 15.44 -10.74 -2.45
N GLY A 212 14.40 -11.15 -3.19
CA GLY A 212 13.08 -10.52 -3.16
C GLY A 212 12.24 -11.00 -1.97
N ARG A 213 11.00 -10.51 -1.90
CA ARG A 213 9.98 -10.83 -0.90
C ARG A 213 8.72 -11.33 -1.58
N TYR A 214 7.85 -11.98 -0.84
CA TYR A 214 6.56 -12.47 -1.33
C TYR A 214 5.42 -11.86 -0.52
N ILE A 215 4.36 -11.44 -1.20
CA ILE A 215 3.10 -11.00 -0.58
C ILE A 215 1.94 -11.61 -1.34
N SER A 216 0.88 -11.98 -0.65
CA SER A 216 -0.26 -12.65 -1.28
C SER A 216 -1.60 -12.21 -0.70
N HIS A 217 -2.50 -11.75 -1.60
CA HIS A 217 -3.92 -12.06 -1.43
C HIS A 217 -4.04 -13.57 -1.58
N LEU A 218 -4.52 -14.23 -0.53
CA LEU A 218 -4.51 -15.69 -0.42
C LEU A 218 -5.38 -16.35 -1.51
N ARG A 219 -5.21 -17.65 -1.73
CA ARG A 219 -5.98 -18.42 -2.72
C ARG A 219 -7.46 -18.50 -2.37
N SER A 220 -7.78 -18.45 -1.08
CA SER A 220 -9.12 -18.30 -0.57
C SER A 220 -9.07 -17.59 0.78
N GLU A 221 -9.83 -16.52 0.92
CA GLU A 221 -10.06 -15.85 2.19
C GLU A 221 -11.36 -16.33 2.84
N ASP A 222 -12.00 -17.31 2.21
CA ASP A 222 -13.32 -17.81 2.59
C ASP A 222 -13.33 -19.34 2.80
N ARG A 223 -13.76 -20.10 1.81
CA ARG A 223 -14.11 -21.54 1.91
C ARG A 223 -12.94 -22.44 2.23
N TRP A 224 -11.76 -22.14 1.68
CA TRP A 224 -10.52 -22.92 1.79
C TRP A 224 -9.41 -22.10 2.47
N PHE A 225 -9.81 -21.28 3.44
CA PHE A 225 -8.91 -20.36 4.13
C PHE A 225 -7.71 -21.08 4.78
N GLU A 226 -7.99 -22.17 5.53
CA GLU A 226 -6.95 -22.92 6.24
C GLU A 226 -5.90 -23.49 5.29
N ASP A 227 -6.34 -23.99 4.13
CA ASP A 227 -5.48 -24.54 3.08
C ASP A 227 -4.64 -23.46 2.40
N SER A 228 -5.16 -22.23 2.32
CA SER A 228 -4.44 -21.06 1.79
C SER A 228 -3.37 -20.53 2.75
N ILE A 229 -3.61 -20.63 4.06
CA ILE A 229 -2.59 -20.33 5.10
C ILE A 229 -1.44 -21.33 5.01
N GLU A 230 -1.73 -22.62 4.84
CA GLU A 230 -0.67 -23.63 4.64
C GLU A 230 0.14 -23.37 3.36
N GLU A 231 -0.49 -22.92 2.27
CA GLU A 231 0.22 -22.61 1.02
C GLU A 231 1.27 -21.49 1.22
N ILE A 232 0.93 -20.39 1.88
CA ILE A 232 1.89 -19.29 2.10
C ILE A 232 2.98 -19.68 3.11
N ILE A 233 2.66 -20.45 4.14
CA ILE A 233 3.64 -21.00 5.09
C ILE A 233 4.63 -21.92 4.35
N GLU A 234 4.14 -22.79 3.46
CA GLU A 234 5.00 -23.69 2.67
C GLU A 234 5.90 -22.90 1.70
N ILE A 235 5.40 -21.84 1.08
CA ILE A 235 6.23 -20.95 0.26
C ILE A 235 7.37 -20.36 1.11
N GLY A 236 7.09 -19.86 2.29
CA GLY A 236 8.10 -19.35 3.21
C GLY A 236 9.11 -20.42 3.62
N ARG A 237 8.63 -21.62 3.96
CA ARG A 237 9.46 -22.78 4.38
C ARG A 237 10.40 -23.23 3.27
N VAL A 238 9.90 -23.39 2.04
CA VAL A 238 10.70 -23.90 0.92
C VAL A 238 11.68 -22.86 0.40
N THR A 239 11.32 -21.58 0.42
CA THR A 239 12.14 -20.53 -0.17
C THR A 239 13.08 -19.83 0.80
N GLY A 240 12.76 -19.87 2.10
CA GLY A 240 13.47 -19.12 3.15
C GLY A 240 13.36 -17.60 3.02
N MET A 241 12.55 -17.07 2.08
CA MET A 241 12.35 -15.64 1.94
C MET A 241 11.22 -15.15 2.86
N PRO A 242 11.23 -13.86 3.23
CA PRO A 242 10.11 -13.25 3.94
C PRO A 242 8.82 -13.32 3.14
N VAL A 243 7.74 -13.75 3.78
CA VAL A 243 6.39 -13.82 3.19
C VAL A 243 5.40 -12.99 4.01
N GLN A 244 4.44 -12.36 3.34
CA GLN A 244 3.43 -11.52 3.98
C GLN A 244 2.02 -11.89 3.50
N ILE A 245 1.10 -12.05 4.44
CA ILE A 245 -0.32 -12.19 4.16
C ILE A 245 -0.88 -10.80 3.92
N SER A 246 -1.43 -10.56 2.72
CA SER A 246 -2.14 -9.32 2.39
C SER A 246 -3.41 -9.18 3.21
N HIS A 247 -3.70 -7.98 3.71
CA HIS A 247 -4.97 -7.57 4.34
C HIS A 247 -5.65 -8.70 5.14
N ILE A 248 -4.88 -9.34 6.06
CA ILE A 248 -5.31 -10.52 6.81
C ILE A 248 -6.69 -10.35 7.43
N LYS A 249 -7.59 -11.28 7.17
CA LYS A 249 -8.96 -11.28 7.65
C LYS A 249 -9.54 -12.68 7.79
N LEU A 250 -10.62 -12.80 8.55
CA LEU A 250 -11.48 -13.97 8.64
C LEU A 250 -12.83 -13.61 8.02
N ALA A 251 -12.96 -13.80 6.70
CA ALA A 251 -14.07 -13.26 5.93
C ALA A 251 -15.38 -14.05 6.05
N MET A 252 -15.36 -15.33 6.39
CA MET A 252 -16.57 -16.12 6.61
C MET A 252 -17.03 -16.10 8.06
N LYS A 253 -18.35 -16.00 8.28
CA LYS A 253 -18.95 -16.07 9.63
C LYS A 253 -18.55 -17.31 10.41
N ARG A 254 -18.41 -18.47 9.75
CA ARG A 254 -17.96 -19.71 10.41
C ARG A 254 -16.54 -19.62 10.99
N LEU A 255 -15.72 -18.66 10.53
CA LEU A 255 -14.34 -18.42 10.99
C LEU A 255 -14.27 -17.36 12.10
N TRP A 256 -15.35 -16.62 12.36
CA TRP A 256 -15.34 -15.56 13.37
C TRP A 256 -15.03 -16.10 14.76
N GLY A 257 -14.24 -15.36 15.50
CA GLY A 257 -13.68 -15.77 16.80
C GLY A 257 -12.46 -16.69 16.69
N SER A 258 -11.96 -16.99 15.49
CA SER A 258 -10.82 -17.89 15.28
C SER A 258 -9.47 -17.17 15.16
N ALA A 259 -9.42 -15.85 15.27
CA ALA A 259 -8.15 -15.12 15.21
C ALA A 259 -7.08 -15.67 16.17
N PRO A 260 -7.38 -16.04 17.44
CA PRO A 260 -6.37 -16.62 18.33
C PRO A 260 -5.80 -17.96 17.83
N VAL A 261 -6.60 -18.76 17.12
CA VAL A 261 -6.17 -20.04 16.53
C VAL A 261 -5.24 -19.80 15.35
N LEU A 262 -5.63 -18.88 14.45
CA LEU A 262 -4.81 -18.47 13.32
C LEU A 262 -3.46 -17.89 13.80
N LEU A 263 -3.48 -16.96 14.74
CA LEU A 263 -2.24 -16.35 15.27
C LEU A 263 -1.31 -17.38 15.89
N LYS A 264 -1.84 -18.37 16.61
CA LYS A 264 -1.04 -19.47 17.14
C LYS A 264 -0.38 -20.29 16.02
N GLN A 265 -1.06 -20.52 14.89
CA GLN A 265 -0.48 -21.21 13.73
C GLN A 265 0.65 -20.38 13.10
N LEU A 266 0.44 -19.08 12.94
CA LEU A 266 1.45 -18.17 12.40
C LEU A 266 2.67 -18.04 13.33
N ASP A 267 2.46 -17.98 14.65
CA ASP A 267 3.55 -17.99 15.63
C ASP A 267 4.35 -19.32 15.58
N ALA A 268 3.67 -20.47 15.44
CA ALA A 268 4.34 -21.74 15.26
C ALA A 268 5.21 -21.80 13.99
N ALA A 269 4.72 -21.24 12.87
CA ALA A 269 5.51 -21.10 11.66
C ALA A 269 6.74 -20.19 11.86
N ARG A 270 6.59 -19.10 12.62
CA ARG A 270 7.73 -18.25 13.01
C ARG A 270 8.74 -18.96 13.90
N ASP A 271 8.28 -19.77 14.83
CA ASP A 271 9.14 -20.61 15.69
C ASP A 271 9.93 -21.65 14.87
N GLU A 272 9.41 -22.10 13.73
CA GLU A 272 10.15 -22.89 12.73
C GLU A 272 11.21 -22.08 11.95
N GLY A 273 11.24 -20.75 12.12
CA GLY A 273 12.17 -19.85 11.44
C GLY A 273 11.63 -19.24 10.15
N ILE A 274 10.33 -19.39 9.86
CA ILE A 274 9.69 -18.78 8.70
C ILE A 274 9.39 -17.30 9.02
N ASP A 275 9.92 -16.36 8.23
CA ASP A 275 9.63 -14.94 8.38
C ASP A 275 8.28 -14.60 7.72
N ILE A 276 7.19 -15.02 8.40
CA ILE A 276 5.81 -14.71 8.00
C ILE A 276 5.29 -13.51 8.77
N THR A 277 4.67 -12.57 8.05
CA THR A 277 4.09 -11.32 8.54
C THR A 277 2.71 -11.12 7.92
N ALA A 278 1.99 -10.07 8.34
CA ALA A 278 0.73 -9.68 7.74
C ALA A 278 0.59 -8.15 7.65
N ASP A 279 -0.28 -7.68 6.77
CA ASP A 279 -0.84 -6.33 6.87
C ASP A 279 -2.35 -6.36 7.06
N ILE A 280 -2.92 -5.25 7.54
CA ILE A 280 -4.34 -5.14 7.86
C ILE A 280 -4.81 -3.69 7.73
N TYR A 281 -6.03 -3.49 7.27
CA TYR A 281 -6.74 -2.21 7.35
C TYR A 281 -7.79 -2.22 8.46
N PRO A 282 -8.08 -1.07 9.11
CA PRO A 282 -8.85 -1.01 10.34
C PRO A 282 -10.37 -0.89 10.11
N TYR A 283 -10.95 -1.72 9.25
CA TYR A 283 -12.39 -1.74 8.93
C TYR A 283 -12.90 -3.18 8.88
N THR A 284 -14.16 -3.39 9.28
CA THR A 284 -14.82 -4.70 9.30
C THR A 284 -15.53 -5.05 7.99
N PHE A 285 -15.21 -4.34 6.92
CA PHE A 285 -15.76 -4.56 5.59
C PHE A 285 -14.65 -4.46 4.54
N TRP A 286 -14.78 -5.29 3.50
CA TRP A 286 -13.87 -5.37 2.37
C TRP A 286 -14.48 -4.73 1.12
N GLN A 287 -13.69 -4.57 0.06
CA GLN A 287 -14.15 -4.15 -1.25
C GLN A 287 -13.65 -5.11 -2.32
N SER A 288 -14.55 -5.59 -3.18
CA SER A 288 -14.22 -6.50 -4.28
C SER A 288 -15.32 -6.52 -5.34
N HIS A 289 -15.10 -7.33 -6.40
CA HIS A 289 -16.06 -7.58 -7.46
C HIS A 289 -17.04 -8.72 -7.06
N MET A 290 -18.26 -8.67 -7.59
CA MET A 290 -19.29 -9.70 -7.31
C MET A 290 -18.79 -11.11 -7.66
N MET A 291 -18.16 -11.28 -8.79
CA MET A 291 -17.73 -12.58 -9.31
C MET A 291 -16.63 -13.25 -8.46
N VAL A 292 -15.84 -12.47 -7.70
CA VAL A 292 -14.80 -13.01 -6.78
C VAL A 292 -15.44 -13.90 -5.71
N LEU A 293 -16.67 -13.59 -5.28
CA LEU A 293 -17.39 -14.34 -4.24
C LEU A 293 -17.93 -15.69 -4.72
N LEU A 294 -17.98 -15.91 -6.04
CA LEU A 294 -18.47 -17.14 -6.66
C LEU A 294 -17.27 -18.00 -7.13
N PRO A 295 -17.00 -19.14 -6.48
CA PRO A 295 -15.81 -19.94 -6.77
C PRO A 295 -15.66 -20.35 -8.23
N GLU A 296 -16.77 -20.81 -8.82
CA GLU A 296 -16.82 -21.25 -10.22
C GLU A 296 -17.06 -20.10 -11.21
N ARG A 297 -17.13 -18.86 -10.73
CA ARG A 297 -17.46 -17.68 -11.54
C ARG A 297 -18.78 -17.83 -12.33
N ASP A 298 -19.73 -18.58 -11.77
CA ASP A 298 -21.06 -18.78 -12.37
C ASP A 298 -22.12 -17.88 -11.71
N PRO A 299 -22.60 -16.82 -12.38
CA PRO A 299 -23.62 -15.92 -11.83
C PRO A 299 -25.00 -16.58 -11.73
N LEU A 300 -25.19 -17.80 -12.24
CA LEU A 300 -26.44 -18.55 -12.18
C LEU A 300 -26.45 -19.58 -11.04
N ASP A 301 -25.34 -19.80 -10.36
CA ASP A 301 -25.28 -20.70 -9.21
C ASP A 301 -25.94 -20.07 -7.97
N MET A 302 -27.26 -20.25 -7.86
CA MET A 302 -28.04 -19.73 -6.74
C MET A 302 -27.59 -20.31 -5.40
N SER A 303 -27.03 -21.53 -5.36
CA SER A 303 -26.54 -22.15 -4.12
C SER A 303 -25.28 -21.43 -3.62
N ALA A 304 -24.38 -21.10 -4.53
CA ALA A 304 -23.20 -20.28 -4.19
C ALA A 304 -23.59 -18.86 -3.76
N ILE A 305 -24.57 -18.24 -4.44
CA ILE A 305 -25.10 -16.92 -4.10
C ILE A 305 -25.73 -16.94 -2.70
N ASP A 306 -26.54 -17.94 -2.38
CA ASP A 306 -27.14 -18.09 -1.05
C ASP A 306 -26.07 -18.29 0.04
N LEU A 307 -24.99 -19.00 -0.26
CA LEU A 307 -23.85 -19.15 0.65
C LEU A 307 -23.14 -17.81 0.88
N VAL A 308 -22.91 -17.03 -0.17
CA VAL A 308 -22.33 -15.67 -0.07
C VAL A 308 -23.14 -14.83 0.91
N MET A 309 -24.47 -14.75 0.72
CA MET A 309 -25.34 -13.91 1.55
C MET A 309 -25.44 -14.39 3.00
N ARG A 310 -25.28 -15.68 3.24
CA ARG A 310 -25.34 -16.24 4.58
C ARG A 310 -24.02 -16.15 5.33
N GLU A 311 -22.89 -16.39 4.64
CA GLU A 311 -21.60 -16.61 5.27
C GLU A 311 -20.59 -15.48 5.02
N LEU A 312 -20.65 -14.81 3.85
CA LEU A 312 -19.63 -13.83 3.46
C LEU A 312 -20.10 -12.39 3.66
N ALA A 313 -21.28 -12.03 3.17
CA ALA A 313 -21.82 -10.69 3.37
C ALA A 313 -23.36 -10.73 3.30
N PRO A 314 -24.07 -10.30 4.36
CA PRO A 314 -25.53 -10.24 4.30
C PRO A 314 -25.96 -9.17 3.28
N PRO A 315 -27.11 -9.33 2.63
CA PRO A 315 -27.55 -8.42 1.57
C PRO A 315 -27.63 -6.93 1.96
N GLU A 316 -27.94 -6.64 3.22
CA GLU A 316 -27.91 -5.29 3.81
C GLU A 316 -26.51 -4.75 4.01
N GLY A 317 -25.49 -5.60 4.05
CA GLY A 317 -24.07 -5.25 4.17
C GLY A 317 -23.34 -5.21 2.83
N ILE A 318 -23.98 -5.54 1.72
CA ILE A 318 -23.44 -5.39 0.36
C ILE A 318 -23.85 -4.02 -0.16
N ILE A 319 -22.86 -3.11 -0.39
CA ILE A 319 -23.07 -1.74 -0.88
C ILE A 319 -22.32 -1.57 -2.19
N PHE A 320 -23.01 -1.20 -3.26
CA PHE A 320 -22.37 -0.96 -4.56
C PHE A 320 -21.62 0.37 -4.54
N THR A 321 -20.33 0.33 -4.86
CA THR A 321 -19.45 1.52 -4.96
C THR A 321 -19.18 1.93 -6.40
N HIS A 322 -19.36 0.99 -7.33
CA HIS A 322 -19.29 1.20 -8.78
C HIS A 322 -20.24 0.26 -9.48
N PHE A 323 -21.08 0.76 -10.38
CA PHE A 323 -21.97 -0.05 -11.22
C PHE A 323 -22.37 0.76 -12.47
N PRO A 324 -21.54 0.78 -13.52
CA PRO A 324 -21.72 1.67 -14.66
C PRO A 324 -22.90 1.30 -15.55
N ALA A 325 -23.37 0.04 -15.51
CA ALA A 325 -24.59 -0.38 -16.22
C ALA A 325 -25.84 0.35 -15.69
N GLU A 326 -25.89 0.70 -14.38
CA GLU A 326 -26.93 1.50 -13.75
C GLU A 326 -26.35 2.34 -12.61
N PRO A 327 -25.82 3.55 -12.91
CA PRO A 327 -25.14 4.38 -11.92
C PRO A 327 -25.98 4.80 -10.71
N SER A 328 -27.30 4.73 -10.81
CA SER A 328 -28.21 5.04 -9.69
C SER A 328 -28.15 4.01 -8.55
N TYR A 329 -27.49 2.86 -8.77
CA TYR A 329 -27.27 1.84 -7.74
C TYR A 329 -26.06 2.14 -6.84
N VAL A 330 -25.18 3.04 -7.25
CA VAL A 330 -24.03 3.43 -6.43
C VAL A 330 -24.51 4.06 -5.11
N GLY A 331 -23.97 3.52 -4.01
CA GLY A 331 -24.34 3.90 -2.64
C GLY A 331 -25.55 3.17 -2.07
N LYS A 332 -26.21 2.29 -2.86
CA LYS A 332 -27.32 1.48 -2.38
C LYS A 332 -26.86 0.10 -1.94
N THR A 333 -27.59 -0.46 -0.98
CA THR A 333 -27.45 -1.85 -0.58
C THR A 333 -28.11 -2.78 -1.58
N LEU A 334 -27.68 -4.06 -1.56
CA LEU A 334 -28.32 -5.09 -2.39
C LEU A 334 -29.82 -5.25 -2.05
N VAL A 335 -30.22 -5.10 -0.77
CA VAL A 335 -31.63 -5.14 -0.34
C VAL A 335 -32.43 -4.00 -0.97
N GLU A 336 -31.87 -2.78 -0.98
CA GLU A 336 -32.56 -1.63 -1.60
C GLU A 336 -32.72 -1.81 -3.11
N ILE A 337 -31.70 -2.34 -3.79
CA ILE A 337 -31.75 -2.61 -5.23
C ILE A 337 -32.75 -3.71 -5.54
N ALA A 338 -32.75 -4.81 -4.77
CA ALA A 338 -33.71 -5.90 -4.91
C ALA A 338 -35.14 -5.40 -4.73
N GLY A 339 -35.39 -4.54 -3.74
CA GLY A 339 -36.68 -3.89 -3.52
C GLY A 339 -37.13 -3.02 -4.70
N LEU A 340 -36.24 -2.25 -5.31
CA LEU A 340 -36.55 -1.46 -6.51
C LEU A 340 -36.90 -2.30 -7.72
N ARG A 341 -36.37 -3.51 -7.80
CA ARG A 341 -36.57 -4.45 -8.90
C ARG A 341 -37.73 -5.45 -8.67
N ASN A 342 -38.32 -5.45 -7.47
CA ASN A 342 -39.28 -6.44 -7.00
C ASN A 342 -38.75 -7.89 -7.12
N GLU A 343 -37.51 -8.11 -6.73
CA GLU A 343 -36.79 -9.38 -6.77
C GLU A 343 -36.31 -9.75 -5.35
N SER A 344 -36.00 -11.03 -5.13
CA SER A 344 -35.23 -11.42 -3.95
C SER A 344 -33.78 -10.91 -4.05
N PRO A 345 -33.07 -10.72 -2.94
CA PRO A 345 -31.66 -10.33 -2.98
C PRO A 345 -30.78 -11.29 -3.81
N GLY A 346 -31.05 -12.61 -3.77
CA GLY A 346 -30.32 -13.60 -4.57
C GLY A 346 -30.56 -13.45 -6.07
N GLU A 347 -31.82 -13.26 -6.48
CA GLU A 347 -32.16 -13.01 -7.89
C GLU A 347 -31.51 -11.69 -8.37
N ALA A 348 -31.59 -10.64 -7.56
CA ALA A 348 -30.99 -9.37 -7.87
C ALA A 348 -29.45 -9.50 -8.03
N PHE A 349 -28.78 -10.22 -7.10
CA PHE A 349 -27.34 -10.48 -7.20
C PHE A 349 -26.97 -11.18 -8.51
N SER A 350 -27.68 -12.29 -8.83
CA SER A 350 -27.44 -13.04 -10.06
C SER A 350 -27.58 -12.16 -11.32
N GLN A 351 -28.64 -11.37 -11.41
CA GLN A 351 -28.88 -10.51 -12.57
C GLN A 351 -27.88 -9.33 -12.65
N LEU A 352 -27.49 -8.75 -11.52
CA LEU A 352 -26.50 -7.68 -11.47
C LEU A 352 -25.11 -8.21 -11.89
N ALA A 353 -24.74 -9.41 -11.45
CA ALA A 353 -23.51 -10.06 -11.87
C ALA A 353 -23.47 -10.31 -13.39
N GLN A 354 -24.59 -10.79 -13.98
CA GLN A 354 -24.71 -10.94 -15.42
C GLN A 354 -24.60 -9.59 -16.16
N GLN A 355 -25.17 -8.51 -15.61
CA GLN A 355 -25.07 -7.16 -16.18
C GLN A 355 -23.64 -6.61 -16.11
N SER A 356 -22.93 -6.88 -15.01
CA SER A 356 -21.51 -6.55 -14.85
C SER A 356 -20.66 -7.24 -15.91
N ILE A 357 -20.79 -8.55 -16.06
CA ILE A 357 -20.08 -9.34 -17.08
C ILE A 357 -20.35 -8.78 -18.49
N ALA A 358 -21.62 -8.55 -18.83
CA ALA A 358 -22.00 -8.03 -20.16
C ALA A 358 -21.41 -6.61 -20.41
N TYR A 359 -21.30 -5.79 -19.37
CA TYR A 359 -20.65 -4.49 -19.48
C TYR A 359 -19.14 -4.63 -19.72
N GLU A 360 -18.47 -5.50 -18.99
CA GLU A 360 -17.04 -5.79 -19.13
C GLU A 360 -16.70 -6.33 -20.52
N GLU A 361 -17.45 -7.30 -21.01
CA GLU A 361 -17.28 -7.87 -22.37
C GLU A 361 -17.45 -6.81 -23.45
N LYS A 362 -18.39 -5.90 -23.27
CA LYS A 362 -18.67 -4.82 -24.23
C LYS A 362 -17.63 -3.71 -24.24
N THR A 363 -17.11 -3.34 -23.06
CA THR A 363 -16.32 -2.10 -22.88
C THR A 363 -14.85 -2.34 -22.57
N GLY A 364 -14.51 -3.53 -22.08
CA GLY A 364 -13.20 -3.82 -21.50
C GLY A 364 -12.90 -3.09 -20.19
N GLN A 365 -13.93 -2.53 -19.54
CA GLN A 365 -13.81 -1.81 -18.27
C GLN A 365 -14.56 -2.57 -17.18
N SER A 366 -14.17 -2.38 -15.91
CA SER A 366 -14.86 -3.00 -14.76
C SER A 366 -16.35 -2.71 -14.76
N GLY A 367 -17.15 -3.74 -14.56
CA GLY A 367 -18.62 -3.69 -14.54
C GLY A 367 -19.21 -3.47 -13.16
N ASP A 368 -18.47 -3.74 -12.10
CA ASP A 368 -18.91 -3.53 -10.72
C ASP A 368 -17.77 -3.32 -9.75
N MET A 369 -18.10 -2.83 -8.58
CA MET A 369 -17.31 -2.85 -7.36
C MET A 369 -18.27 -2.68 -6.18
N MET A 370 -18.10 -3.47 -5.13
CA MET A 370 -18.95 -3.40 -3.95
C MET A 370 -18.15 -3.54 -2.65
N ILE A 371 -18.70 -2.99 -1.58
CA ILE A 371 -18.27 -3.24 -0.20
C ILE A 371 -19.10 -4.42 0.33
N GLY A 372 -18.44 -5.33 1.06
CA GLY A 372 -19.09 -6.40 1.81
C GLY A 372 -18.73 -6.33 3.29
N THR A 373 -19.75 -6.21 4.15
CA THR A 373 -19.57 -6.25 5.61
C THR A 373 -19.50 -7.70 6.07
N SER A 374 -18.30 -8.16 6.45
CA SER A 374 -18.05 -9.59 6.64
C SER A 374 -16.90 -9.91 7.59
N MET A 375 -16.56 -9.02 8.51
CA MET A 375 -15.47 -9.27 9.46
C MET A 375 -15.96 -8.98 10.88
N ASP A 376 -15.50 -9.79 11.83
CA ASP A 376 -15.75 -9.55 13.26
C ASP A 376 -14.75 -8.53 13.83
N GLU A 377 -15.25 -7.59 14.64
CA GLU A 377 -14.42 -6.55 15.26
C GLU A 377 -13.43 -7.15 16.28
N GLY A 378 -13.79 -8.24 16.97
CA GLY A 378 -12.90 -8.94 17.91
C GLY A 378 -11.71 -9.54 17.17
N ASP A 379 -11.96 -10.26 16.09
CA ASP A 379 -10.91 -10.84 15.24
C ASP A 379 -10.03 -9.75 14.62
N LEU A 380 -10.63 -8.67 14.11
CA LEU A 380 -9.90 -7.53 13.56
C LEU A 380 -8.92 -6.95 14.59
N ARG A 381 -9.35 -6.78 15.84
CA ARG A 381 -8.51 -6.28 16.94
C ARG A 381 -7.37 -7.23 17.28
N ASP A 382 -7.65 -8.52 17.39
CA ASP A 382 -6.65 -9.54 17.70
C ASP A 382 -5.59 -9.63 16.58
N LEU A 383 -6.01 -9.66 15.31
CA LEU A 383 -5.13 -9.67 14.15
C LEU A 383 -4.28 -8.38 14.06
N MET A 384 -4.90 -7.21 14.34
CA MET A 384 -4.19 -5.92 14.35
C MET A 384 -3.18 -5.84 15.50
N ALA A 385 -3.49 -6.43 16.65
CA ALA A 385 -2.61 -6.44 17.82
C ALA A 385 -1.39 -7.36 17.64
N TRP A 386 -1.47 -8.36 16.75
CA TRP A 386 -0.34 -9.28 16.53
C TRP A 386 0.96 -8.52 16.25
N PRO A 387 2.09 -8.85 16.93
CA PRO A 387 3.34 -8.09 16.80
C PRO A 387 3.90 -7.99 15.39
N HIS A 388 3.53 -8.91 14.51
CA HIS A 388 4.01 -9.01 13.13
C HIS A 388 2.99 -8.53 12.09
N THR A 389 1.92 -7.87 12.53
CA THR A 389 0.97 -7.19 11.64
C THR A 389 1.31 -5.70 11.57
N ASN A 390 1.50 -5.20 10.36
CA ASN A 390 1.58 -3.77 10.08
C ASN A 390 0.26 -3.24 9.49
N ILE A 391 0.12 -1.93 9.47
CA ILE A 391 -1.08 -1.26 8.96
C ILE A 391 -0.94 -0.96 7.47
N CYS A 392 -2.01 -1.16 6.72
CA CYS A 392 -2.11 -0.76 5.32
C CYS A 392 -3.42 0.00 5.06
N THR A 393 -3.57 0.54 3.85
CA THR A 393 -4.85 1.07 3.39
C THR A 393 -5.63 0.06 2.56
N ASP A 394 -4.95 -0.79 1.80
CA ASP A 394 -5.56 -1.62 0.76
C ASP A 394 -6.47 -0.79 -0.15
N GLY A 395 -6.05 0.44 -0.43
CA GLY A 395 -6.86 1.44 -1.14
C GLY A 395 -6.09 2.19 -2.21
N GLY A 396 -6.81 2.56 -3.27
CA GLY A 396 -6.35 3.44 -4.34
C GLY A 396 -6.48 4.92 -3.99
N LEU A 397 -6.37 5.76 -5.01
CA LEU A 397 -6.56 7.22 -4.87
C LEU A 397 -7.99 7.67 -5.16
N GLN A 398 -8.81 6.79 -5.75
CA GLN A 398 -10.20 7.06 -6.15
C GLN A 398 -11.20 6.03 -5.62
N ASP A 399 -10.76 5.11 -4.78
CA ASP A 399 -11.63 4.08 -4.22
C ASP A 399 -12.73 4.66 -3.37
N ARG A 400 -13.92 4.08 -3.48
CA ARG A 400 -15.07 4.49 -2.67
C ARG A 400 -15.18 3.74 -1.34
N HIS A 401 -14.16 2.97 -0.97
CA HIS A 401 -14.03 2.43 0.36
C HIS A 401 -13.31 3.44 1.27
N PRO A 402 -13.82 3.74 2.48
CA PRO A 402 -13.21 4.72 3.37
C PRO A 402 -11.77 4.39 3.80
N ARG A 403 -11.33 3.11 3.65
CA ARG A 403 -9.97 2.67 3.96
C ARG A 403 -8.90 3.45 3.17
N GLY A 404 -9.22 3.87 1.93
CA GLY A 404 -8.31 4.64 1.09
C GLY A 404 -7.93 6.01 1.65
N ALA A 405 -8.80 6.62 2.48
CA ALA A 405 -8.63 7.97 3.03
C ALA A 405 -8.56 8.03 4.57
N GLY A 406 -8.84 6.93 5.29
CA GLY A 406 -9.02 6.97 6.74
C GLY A 406 -8.23 5.96 7.56
N SER A 407 -7.57 4.95 6.98
CA SER A 407 -6.97 3.83 7.71
C SER A 407 -6.00 4.25 8.81
N PHE A 408 -5.00 5.05 8.50
CA PHE A 408 -3.95 5.42 9.45
C PHE A 408 -4.45 6.33 10.58
N PRO A 409 -5.22 7.38 10.30
CA PRO A 409 -5.85 8.21 11.34
C PRO A 409 -6.82 7.43 12.22
N ARG A 410 -7.56 6.44 11.68
CA ARG A 410 -8.44 5.56 12.45
C ARG A 410 -7.65 4.71 13.45
N VAL A 411 -6.48 4.21 13.07
CA VAL A 411 -5.59 3.48 13.98
C VAL A 411 -5.12 4.37 15.12
N LEU A 412 -4.70 5.61 14.81
CA LEU A 412 -4.24 6.57 15.84
C LEU A 412 -5.37 7.02 16.76
N GLY A 413 -6.50 7.44 16.17
CA GLY A 413 -7.62 8.02 16.90
C GLY A 413 -8.47 6.97 17.60
N TYR A 414 -9.07 6.06 16.82
CA TYR A 414 -10.02 5.10 17.40
C TYR A 414 -9.30 3.96 18.13
N TYR A 415 -8.39 3.21 17.46
CA TYR A 415 -7.83 2.00 18.08
C TYR A 415 -6.80 2.30 19.17
N ALA A 416 -5.91 3.27 18.99
CA ALA A 416 -4.91 3.60 20.00
C ALA A 416 -5.49 4.50 21.11
N ARG A 417 -6.07 5.66 20.76
CA ARG A 417 -6.55 6.64 21.73
C ARG A 417 -7.84 6.20 22.42
N ASP A 418 -8.92 5.93 21.65
CA ASP A 418 -10.27 5.78 22.19
C ASP A 418 -10.53 4.35 22.69
N ALA A 419 -10.12 3.34 21.95
CA ALA A 419 -10.30 1.93 22.30
C ALA A 419 -9.14 1.32 23.10
N ALA A 420 -8.01 2.03 23.22
CA ALA A 420 -6.81 1.61 23.96
C ALA A 420 -6.34 0.18 23.62
N LEU A 421 -6.46 -0.23 22.33
CA LEU A 421 -6.02 -1.54 21.87
C LEU A 421 -4.51 -1.73 22.05
N PHE A 422 -3.75 -0.68 21.80
CA PHE A 422 -2.30 -0.58 22.00
C PHE A 422 -1.93 0.90 22.24
N SER A 423 -0.70 1.14 22.70
CA SER A 423 -0.22 2.50 22.91
C SER A 423 -0.06 3.28 21.60
N LEU A 424 -0.01 4.61 21.68
CA LEU A 424 0.24 5.46 20.53
C LEU A 424 1.61 5.17 19.90
N GLU A 425 2.62 4.89 20.72
CA GLU A 425 3.96 4.49 20.27
C GLU A 425 3.93 3.19 19.48
N SER A 426 3.15 2.21 19.95
CA SER A 426 2.95 0.94 19.22
C SER A 426 2.20 1.16 17.91
N ALA A 427 1.21 2.04 17.86
CA ALA A 427 0.52 2.42 16.64
C ALA A 427 1.50 3.02 15.62
N VAL A 428 2.30 4.00 16.03
CA VAL A 428 3.33 4.62 15.18
C VAL A 428 4.34 3.56 14.70
N HIS A 429 4.78 2.65 15.58
CA HIS A 429 5.68 1.55 15.21
C HIS A 429 5.09 0.67 14.10
N LYS A 430 3.82 0.24 14.25
CA LYS A 430 3.11 -0.60 13.27
C LYS A 430 2.87 0.09 11.92
N MET A 431 2.98 1.41 11.87
CA MET A 431 2.78 2.22 10.65
C MET A 431 4.10 2.75 10.06
N SER A 432 5.24 2.54 10.72
CA SER A 432 6.51 3.13 10.30
C SER A 432 7.70 2.16 10.34
N ALA A 433 8.31 1.89 11.50
CA ALA A 433 9.49 1.05 11.59
C ALA A 433 9.20 -0.42 11.29
N LEU A 434 8.08 -0.97 11.73
CA LEU A 434 7.69 -2.35 11.47
C LEU A 434 7.52 -2.61 9.96
N PRO A 435 6.72 -1.81 9.20
CA PRO A 435 6.64 -1.99 7.76
C PRO A 435 7.99 -1.76 7.05
N ALA A 436 8.81 -0.79 7.49
CA ALA A 436 10.15 -0.62 6.94
C ALA A 436 11.01 -1.88 7.12
N GLN A 437 10.93 -2.53 8.28
CA GLN A 437 11.61 -3.80 8.56
C GLN A 437 11.07 -4.92 7.68
N HIS A 438 9.74 -5.09 7.59
CA HIS A 438 9.10 -6.10 6.74
C HIS A 438 9.50 -5.95 5.27
N LEU A 439 9.71 -4.72 4.79
CA LEU A 439 10.11 -4.42 3.43
C LEU A 439 11.63 -4.41 3.20
N GLY A 440 12.44 -4.54 4.26
CA GLY A 440 13.90 -4.46 4.18
C GLY A 440 14.44 -3.06 3.88
N MET A 441 13.68 -2.00 4.18
CA MET A 441 14.11 -0.62 4.05
C MET A 441 15.05 -0.24 5.20
N LYS A 442 16.25 0.29 4.91
CA LYS A 442 17.29 0.50 5.93
C LYS A 442 17.43 1.94 6.40
N ASP A 443 16.82 2.88 5.69
CA ASP A 443 17.00 4.33 5.89
C ASP A 443 15.69 5.10 6.10
N ARG A 444 14.56 4.40 6.37
CA ARG A 444 13.22 4.96 6.54
C ARG A 444 12.49 4.33 7.72
N GLY A 445 11.36 4.92 8.11
CA GLY A 445 10.48 4.41 9.16
C GLY A 445 10.93 4.72 10.58
N MET A 446 12.03 5.44 10.78
CA MET A 446 12.50 5.85 12.11
C MET A 446 13.01 7.30 12.12
N ILE A 447 12.83 8.00 13.25
CA ILE A 447 13.50 9.27 13.51
C ILE A 447 14.88 8.99 14.10
N LYS A 448 15.89 9.00 13.22
CA LYS A 448 17.28 8.72 13.59
C LYS A 448 18.21 9.49 12.66
N PRO A 449 19.35 10.04 13.19
CA PRO A 449 20.36 10.68 12.34
C PRO A 449 20.81 9.77 11.19
N GLY A 450 20.85 10.33 9.97
CA GLY A 450 21.18 9.64 8.73
C GLY A 450 19.99 9.00 8.01
N TYR A 451 18.82 8.91 8.64
CA TYR A 451 17.60 8.44 7.99
C TYR A 451 16.95 9.53 7.14
N LYS A 452 16.17 9.12 6.15
CA LYS A 452 15.40 10.06 5.34
C LYS A 452 14.39 10.80 6.20
N ALA A 453 14.28 12.09 5.96
CA ALA A 453 13.36 12.96 6.68
C ALA A 453 11.95 12.85 6.06
N ASP A 454 11.35 11.66 6.20
CA ASP A 454 9.94 11.40 6.01
C ASP A 454 9.28 11.49 7.38
N LEU A 455 8.48 12.52 7.63
CA LEU A 455 7.98 12.87 8.95
C LEU A 455 6.51 13.27 8.91
N VAL A 456 5.82 13.05 10.02
CA VAL A 456 4.42 13.48 10.25
C VAL A 456 4.31 14.20 11.59
N LEU A 457 3.69 15.37 11.57
CA LEU A 457 3.30 16.12 12.75
C LEU A 457 1.77 16.03 12.91
N PHE A 458 1.31 15.56 14.06
CA PHE A 458 -0.12 15.38 14.31
C PHE A 458 -0.51 15.68 15.76
N ASP A 459 -1.78 16.03 15.94
CA ASP A 459 -2.39 16.20 17.25
C ASP A 459 -2.99 14.87 17.74
N PRO A 460 -2.41 14.23 18.77
CA PRO A 460 -2.92 12.95 19.27
C PRO A 460 -4.31 13.05 19.90
N ALA A 461 -4.75 14.26 20.31
CA ALA A 461 -6.06 14.45 20.90
C ALA A 461 -7.19 14.50 19.85
N THR A 462 -6.89 14.93 18.62
CA THR A 462 -7.91 15.19 17.60
C THR A 462 -7.79 14.31 16.35
N VAL A 463 -6.65 13.61 16.16
CA VAL A 463 -6.45 12.77 14.98
C VAL A 463 -7.51 11.66 14.91
N ILE A 464 -8.22 11.62 13.77
CA ILE A 464 -9.26 10.60 13.48
C ILE A 464 -9.60 10.59 12.00
N ASP A 465 -10.09 9.46 11.49
CA ASP A 465 -10.71 9.37 10.17
C ASP A 465 -12.08 10.06 10.13
N ARG A 466 -12.47 10.49 8.93
CA ARG A 466 -13.80 11.05 8.67
C ARG A 466 -14.49 10.39 7.50
N ALA A 467 -13.75 9.60 6.72
CA ALA A 467 -14.29 8.88 5.58
C ALA A 467 -15.32 7.84 6.03
N THR A 468 -16.42 7.76 5.30
CA THR A 468 -17.51 6.80 5.50
C THR A 468 -17.87 6.16 4.17
N THR A 469 -18.72 5.12 4.17
CA THR A 469 -19.20 4.50 2.93
C THR A 469 -20.02 5.46 2.05
N SER A 470 -20.68 6.47 2.66
CA SER A 470 -21.41 7.51 1.93
C SER A 470 -20.51 8.68 1.48
N GLU A 471 -19.47 8.99 2.25
CA GLU A 471 -18.52 10.07 1.99
C GLU A 471 -17.07 9.56 2.06
N PRO A 472 -16.66 8.68 1.12
CA PRO A 472 -15.40 7.92 1.22
C PRO A 472 -14.14 8.77 1.04
N PHE A 473 -14.27 10.00 0.52
CA PHE A 473 -13.14 10.89 0.23
C PHE A 473 -12.94 12.00 1.28
N LEU A 474 -13.69 11.99 2.39
CA LEU A 474 -13.48 12.97 3.45
C LEU A 474 -12.08 12.79 4.04
N ALA A 475 -11.30 13.86 3.99
CA ALA A 475 -9.97 13.88 4.57
C ALA A 475 -10.04 13.71 6.09
N ALA A 476 -9.07 12.99 6.64
CA ALA A 476 -8.86 12.88 8.08
C ALA A 476 -8.58 14.24 8.71
N VAL A 477 -8.74 14.35 10.00
CA VAL A 477 -8.38 15.52 10.81
C VAL A 477 -7.23 15.19 11.76
N GLY A 478 -6.56 16.22 12.27
CA GLY A 478 -5.51 16.10 13.28
C GLY A 478 -4.10 15.87 12.69
N ILE A 479 -3.93 15.58 11.41
CA ILE A 479 -2.62 15.61 10.75
C ILE A 479 -2.34 17.06 10.34
N SER A 480 -1.28 17.65 10.91
CA SER A 480 -0.92 19.05 10.66
C SER A 480 0.07 19.21 9.51
N ASP A 481 1.17 18.46 9.57
CA ASP A 481 2.27 18.64 8.63
C ASP A 481 2.88 17.31 8.22
N VAL A 482 3.33 17.26 6.96
CA VAL A 482 3.98 16.06 6.41
C VAL A 482 5.22 16.49 5.62
N TRP A 483 6.33 15.83 5.88
CA TRP A 483 7.58 15.95 5.10
C TRP A 483 7.87 14.64 4.37
N VAL A 484 8.27 14.75 3.13
CA VAL A 484 8.75 13.65 2.31
C VAL A 484 10.14 14.01 1.80
N ASN A 485 11.12 13.15 2.06
CA ASN A 485 12.52 13.41 1.72
C ASN A 485 12.98 14.82 2.13
N GLY A 486 12.63 15.25 3.34
CA GLY A 486 13.01 16.54 3.92
C GLY A 486 12.21 17.75 3.43
N THR A 487 11.33 17.58 2.46
CA THR A 487 10.51 18.67 1.89
C THR A 487 9.10 18.60 2.44
N ARG A 488 8.57 19.72 2.92
CA ARG A 488 7.23 19.82 3.46
C ARG A 488 6.19 19.76 2.33
N VAL A 489 5.37 18.71 2.29
CA VAL A 489 4.32 18.47 1.28
C VAL A 489 2.93 18.81 1.79
N MET A 490 2.77 18.91 3.11
CA MET A 490 1.57 19.43 3.77
C MET A 490 1.99 20.35 4.92
N GLU A 491 1.34 21.50 5.03
CA GLU A 491 1.58 22.56 6.00
C GLU A 491 0.26 23.04 6.59
N ASN A 492 0.11 22.97 7.92
CA ASN A 492 -1.11 23.37 8.64
C ASN A 492 -2.39 22.76 8.03
N GLY A 493 -2.34 21.46 7.66
CA GLY A 493 -3.47 20.76 7.06
C GLY A 493 -3.69 21.01 5.55
N HIS A 494 -2.86 21.84 4.92
CA HIS A 494 -2.98 22.18 3.49
C HIS A 494 -1.79 21.65 2.69
N GLN A 495 -2.05 21.07 1.53
CA GLN A 495 -0.98 20.60 0.65
C GLN A 495 -0.19 21.76 0.06
N THR A 496 1.15 21.63 0.00
CA THR A 496 2.06 22.55 -0.70
C THR A 496 2.18 22.18 -2.18
N GLU A 497 2.89 22.98 -2.97
CA GLU A 497 3.18 22.69 -4.39
C GLU A 497 4.44 21.83 -4.62
N ALA A 498 5.02 21.27 -3.57
CA ALA A 498 6.22 20.45 -3.67
C ALA A 498 5.90 18.98 -4.02
N TYR A 499 6.75 18.37 -4.85
CA TYR A 499 6.63 16.97 -5.31
C TYR A 499 7.99 16.24 -5.12
N PRO A 500 8.41 15.98 -3.87
CA PRO A 500 9.74 15.43 -3.57
C PRO A 500 9.78 13.90 -3.58
N GLY A 501 8.70 13.22 -3.90
CA GLY A 501 8.61 11.77 -3.86
C GLY A 501 9.63 11.09 -4.78
N ARG A 502 10.05 9.90 -4.40
CA ARG A 502 11.07 9.12 -5.12
C ARG A 502 10.62 7.68 -5.30
N VAL A 503 11.13 7.06 -6.34
CA VAL A 503 11.08 5.61 -6.49
C VAL A 503 12.05 4.98 -5.50
N VAL A 504 11.53 4.13 -4.62
CA VAL A 504 12.30 3.36 -3.63
C VAL A 504 12.51 1.97 -4.18
N ARG A 505 13.72 1.65 -4.56
CA ARG A 505 14.08 0.34 -5.12
C ARG A 505 14.61 -0.58 -4.06
N ARG A 506 14.43 -1.88 -4.27
CA ARG A 506 15.07 -2.90 -3.46
C ARG A 506 16.58 -2.69 -3.49
N THR A 507 17.21 -2.64 -2.33
CA THR A 507 18.67 -2.65 -2.25
C THR A 507 19.15 -4.04 -2.65
N SER A 508 19.89 -4.16 -3.75
CA SER A 508 20.59 -5.40 -4.06
C SER A 508 21.50 -5.75 -2.89
N THR A 509 21.30 -6.94 -2.32
CA THR A 509 22.35 -7.52 -1.46
C THR A 509 23.55 -7.78 -2.36
N PRO A 510 24.76 -7.28 -2.01
CA PRO A 510 25.95 -7.50 -2.82
C PRO A 510 26.31 -8.98 -2.90
#